data_4e4964d96dbda671e451a461818b1731
#
_entry.id   4e4964d96dbda671e451a461818b1731
#
_cell.length_a   1.000
_cell.length_b   1.000
_cell.length_c   1.000
_cell.angle_alpha   90.00
_cell.angle_beta   90.00
_cell.angle_gamma   90.00
#
_symmetry.space_group_name_H-M   'P 1'
#
loop_
_entity.id
_entity.type
_entity.pdbx_description
1 polymer ?
#
loop_
_entity_poly.entity_id
_entity_poly.type
_entity_poly.pdbx_seq_one_letter_code
_entity_poly.pdbx_strand_id
1 'polypeptide(L)'
;LQAGLAALERNQKELEQQEAWQSDFVAGEMPEALRPQTNALLFSPDKNSLAFKAFSGACEQTKEHPAQLMMRCGALDSPLAYHHGKFLRQHFERGVGFSEDFNIDLAAWKACIDGLSTAPVRAFSIDDAGTTEIDDALSLTPIEDGHYRLGIHIAAPGLLIQKDDPFDQVARQRMSTVYFPGDKITMLPDSFVHFFSLDQGKVCPAVSLYVDINAAGELLD
;
A
#
# COMPACT_ATOMS: atom_id res chain seq x y z
N LEU A 1 -34.64 -36.38 26.89
CA LEU A 1 -35.68 -36.00 25.95
C LEU A 1 -35.73 -34.50 25.70
N GLN A 2 -35.82 -33.64 26.72
CA GLN A 2 -35.84 -32.17 26.58
C GLN A 2 -34.60 -31.59 25.92
N ALA A 3 -33.38 -32.06 26.25
CA ALA A 3 -32.14 -31.59 25.61
C ALA A 3 -32.06 -31.97 24.13
N GLY A 4 -32.64 -33.12 23.74
CA GLY A 4 -32.69 -33.53 22.32
C GLY A 4 -33.68 -32.71 21.50
N LEU A 5 -34.84 -32.37 22.06
CA LEU A 5 -35.82 -31.48 21.43
C LEU A 5 -35.24 -30.07 21.22
N ALA A 6 -34.60 -29.49 22.25
CA ALA A 6 -33.97 -28.17 22.15
C ALA A 6 -32.84 -28.15 21.12
N ALA A 7 -32.11 -29.24 20.94
CA ALA A 7 -31.09 -29.36 19.89
C ALA A 7 -31.68 -29.40 18.49
N LEU A 8 -32.78 -30.15 18.32
CA LEU A 8 -33.52 -30.23 17.03
C LEU A 8 -34.11 -28.87 16.64
N GLU A 9 -34.74 -28.17 17.58
CA GLU A 9 -35.29 -26.82 17.35
C GLU A 9 -34.22 -25.82 16.97
N ARG A 10 -33.03 -25.91 17.58
CA ARG A 10 -31.89 -25.05 17.26
C ARG A 10 -31.39 -25.32 15.84
N ASN A 11 -31.18 -26.59 15.49
CA ASN A 11 -30.72 -26.97 14.15
C ASN A 11 -31.74 -26.55 13.07
N GLN A 12 -33.02 -26.62 13.36
CA GLN A 12 -34.07 -26.18 12.43
C GLN A 12 -34.00 -24.67 12.20
N LYS A 13 -33.87 -23.87 13.26
CA LYS A 13 -33.72 -22.42 13.15
C LYS A 13 -32.44 -22.00 12.40
N GLU A 14 -31.34 -22.72 12.63
CA GLU A 14 -30.09 -22.47 11.89
C GLU A 14 -30.24 -22.76 10.39
N LEU A 15 -30.94 -23.83 10.03
CA LEU A 15 -31.22 -24.16 8.65
C LEU A 15 -32.13 -23.12 7.98
N GLU A 16 -33.22 -22.74 8.63
CA GLU A 16 -34.12 -21.68 8.15
C GLU A 16 -33.38 -20.35 7.93
N GLN A 17 -32.48 -20.01 8.85
CA GLN A 17 -31.65 -18.80 8.72
C GLN A 17 -30.64 -18.87 7.55
N GLN A 18 -30.01 -20.05 7.36
CA GLN A 18 -29.11 -20.29 6.24
C GLN A 18 -29.84 -20.15 4.90
N GLU A 19 -31.02 -20.77 4.79
CA GLU A 19 -31.87 -20.73 3.57
C GLU A 19 -32.32 -19.29 3.27
N ALA A 20 -32.71 -18.52 4.29
CA ALA A 20 -33.11 -17.12 4.13
C ALA A 20 -31.94 -16.29 3.58
N TRP A 21 -30.75 -16.36 4.18
CA TRP A 21 -29.57 -15.64 3.69
C TRP A 21 -29.16 -16.09 2.28
N GLN A 22 -29.23 -17.38 1.97
CA GLN A 22 -28.97 -17.88 0.62
C GLN A 22 -29.95 -17.31 -0.39
N SER A 23 -31.23 -17.23 -0.06
CA SER A 23 -32.27 -16.65 -0.89
C SER A 23 -32.02 -15.15 -1.16
N ASP A 24 -31.62 -14.39 -0.13
CA ASP A 24 -31.26 -12.97 -0.27
C ASP A 24 -30.10 -12.80 -1.25
N PHE A 25 -29.01 -13.56 -1.07
CA PHE A 25 -27.87 -13.52 -2.00
C PHE A 25 -28.28 -13.87 -3.44
N VAL A 26 -29.10 -14.90 -3.64
CA VAL A 26 -29.60 -15.30 -4.97
C VAL A 26 -30.43 -14.17 -5.59
N ALA A 27 -31.23 -13.47 -4.79
CA ALA A 27 -31.99 -12.29 -5.22
C ALA A 27 -31.11 -11.06 -5.55
N GLY A 28 -29.85 -11.06 -5.15
CA GLY A 28 -28.93 -9.93 -5.32
C GLY A 28 -28.96 -8.95 -4.16
N GLU A 29 -29.39 -9.42 -3.00
CA GLU A 29 -29.45 -8.61 -1.79
C GLU A 29 -28.39 -9.07 -0.78
N MET A 30 -27.70 -8.12 -0.15
CA MET A 30 -26.78 -8.43 0.94
C MET A 30 -27.54 -8.50 2.25
N PRO A 31 -27.60 -9.68 2.91
CA PRO A 31 -28.21 -9.78 4.22
C PRO A 31 -27.53 -8.81 5.18
N GLU A 32 -28.29 -7.92 5.82
CA GLU A 32 -27.74 -6.84 6.66
C GLU A 32 -26.88 -7.38 7.80
N ALA A 33 -27.27 -8.49 8.41
CA ALA A 33 -26.50 -9.16 9.46
C ALA A 33 -25.13 -9.68 8.99
N LEU A 34 -24.94 -9.90 7.68
CA LEU A 34 -23.71 -10.41 7.10
C LEU A 34 -22.83 -9.31 6.48
N ARG A 35 -23.33 -8.09 6.33
CA ARG A 35 -22.57 -6.97 5.78
C ARG A 35 -21.23 -6.73 6.47
N PRO A 36 -21.10 -6.77 7.81
CA PRO A 36 -19.80 -6.66 8.49
C PRO A 36 -18.84 -7.81 8.19
N GLN A 37 -19.36 -8.94 7.69
CA GLN A 37 -18.58 -10.14 7.41
C GLN A 37 -18.13 -10.24 5.93
N THR A 38 -18.43 -9.28 5.08
CA THR A 38 -18.10 -9.27 3.64
C THR A 38 -16.66 -9.67 3.36
N ASN A 39 -15.72 -9.06 4.04
CA ASN A 39 -14.28 -9.36 3.87
C ASN A 39 -13.92 -10.77 4.35
N ALA A 40 -14.52 -11.23 5.45
CA ALA A 40 -14.30 -12.59 5.94
C ALA A 40 -14.84 -13.63 4.96
N LEU A 41 -16.04 -13.42 4.43
CA LEU A 41 -16.67 -14.31 3.44
C LEU A 41 -15.85 -14.41 2.14
N LEU A 42 -15.24 -13.31 1.71
CA LEU A 42 -14.43 -13.26 0.48
C LEU A 42 -13.01 -13.80 0.64
N PHE A 43 -12.35 -13.48 1.76
CA PHE A 43 -10.89 -13.63 1.84
C PHE A 43 -10.41 -14.61 2.92
N SER A 44 -11.24 -14.91 3.93
CA SER A 44 -10.86 -15.79 5.04
C SER A 44 -12.08 -16.45 5.68
N PRO A 45 -12.90 -17.17 4.88
CA PRO A 45 -14.16 -17.70 5.39
C PRO A 45 -13.94 -18.85 6.38
N ASP A 46 -14.72 -18.83 7.47
CA ASP A 46 -15.01 -20.03 8.22
C ASP A 46 -16.00 -20.89 7.44
N LYS A 47 -15.50 -21.94 6.81
CA LYS A 47 -16.28 -22.85 5.96
C LYS A 47 -17.40 -23.58 6.71
N ASN A 48 -17.35 -23.64 8.04
CA ASN A 48 -18.36 -24.26 8.87
C ASN A 48 -19.48 -23.31 9.26
N SER A 49 -19.27 -21.99 9.11
CA SER A 49 -20.27 -20.99 9.47
C SER A 49 -21.50 -21.06 8.57
N LEU A 50 -22.66 -20.75 9.15
CA LEU A 50 -23.93 -20.64 8.40
C LEU A 50 -23.83 -19.57 7.31
N ALA A 51 -23.18 -18.46 7.60
CA ALA A 51 -22.96 -17.37 6.67
C ALA A 51 -22.20 -17.82 5.42
N PHE A 52 -21.10 -18.57 5.59
CA PHE A 52 -20.34 -19.08 4.44
C PHE A 52 -21.12 -20.12 3.65
N LYS A 53 -21.86 -21.03 4.32
CA LYS A 53 -22.67 -22.04 3.65
C LYS A 53 -23.77 -21.39 2.81
N ALA A 54 -24.46 -20.38 3.34
CA ALA A 54 -25.47 -19.62 2.61
C ALA A 54 -24.85 -18.91 1.38
N PHE A 55 -23.74 -18.23 1.58
CA PHE A 55 -23.04 -17.51 0.50
C PHE A 55 -22.50 -18.46 -0.58
N SER A 56 -21.83 -19.55 -0.18
CA SER A 56 -21.33 -20.57 -1.11
C SER A 56 -22.46 -21.25 -1.89
N GLY A 57 -23.55 -21.59 -1.21
CA GLY A 57 -24.74 -22.16 -1.86
C GLY A 57 -25.37 -21.20 -2.88
N ALA A 58 -25.40 -19.91 -2.59
CA ALA A 58 -25.86 -18.89 -3.54
C ALA A 58 -24.92 -18.77 -4.76
N CYS A 59 -23.59 -18.79 -4.57
CA CYS A 59 -22.62 -18.81 -5.66
C CYS A 59 -22.81 -20.05 -6.58
N GLU A 60 -23.03 -21.22 -5.99
CA GLU A 60 -23.29 -22.45 -6.75
C GLU A 60 -24.59 -22.37 -7.54
N GLN A 61 -25.64 -21.85 -6.93
CA GLN A 61 -26.97 -21.73 -7.55
C GLN A 61 -26.99 -20.73 -8.69
N THR A 62 -26.32 -19.56 -8.50
CA THR A 62 -26.24 -18.49 -9.52
C THR A 62 -25.14 -18.72 -10.55
N LYS A 63 -24.21 -19.63 -10.28
CA LYS A 63 -22.97 -19.86 -11.06
C LYS A 63 -22.08 -18.62 -11.16
N GLU A 64 -22.16 -17.73 -10.19
CA GLU A 64 -21.35 -16.52 -10.12
C GLU A 64 -20.10 -16.74 -9.27
N HIS A 65 -19.01 -16.08 -9.69
CA HIS A 65 -17.81 -16.00 -8.85
C HIS A 65 -18.14 -15.21 -7.55
N PRO A 66 -17.61 -15.59 -6.37
CA PRO A 66 -17.88 -14.91 -5.10
C PRO A 66 -17.80 -13.38 -5.15
N ALA A 67 -16.78 -12.81 -5.81
CA ALA A 67 -16.66 -11.37 -5.96
C ALA A 67 -17.77 -10.76 -6.83
N GLN A 68 -18.21 -11.46 -7.88
CA GLN A 68 -19.31 -11.00 -8.74
C GLN A 68 -20.63 -10.98 -7.98
N LEU A 69 -20.91 -12.02 -7.22
CA LEU A 69 -22.10 -12.09 -6.37
C LEU A 69 -22.10 -10.95 -5.33
N MET A 70 -20.97 -10.71 -4.65
CA MET A 70 -20.85 -9.60 -3.69
C MET A 70 -21.01 -8.22 -4.35
N MET A 71 -20.51 -8.02 -5.59
CA MET A 71 -20.74 -6.79 -6.34
C MET A 71 -22.22 -6.62 -6.69
N ARG A 72 -22.88 -7.68 -7.15
CA ARG A 72 -24.32 -7.65 -7.47
C ARG A 72 -25.17 -7.35 -6.23
N CYS A 73 -24.76 -7.85 -5.07
CA CYS A 73 -25.43 -7.56 -3.78
C CYS A 73 -25.07 -6.18 -3.19
N GLY A 74 -24.26 -5.36 -3.87
CA GLY A 74 -23.86 -4.06 -3.37
C GLY A 74 -22.99 -4.10 -2.10
N ALA A 75 -22.27 -5.20 -1.91
CA ALA A 75 -21.35 -5.40 -0.77
C ALA A 75 -19.87 -5.24 -1.17
N LEU A 76 -19.60 -5.10 -2.46
CA LEU A 76 -18.28 -4.86 -3.03
C LEU A 76 -18.43 -3.89 -4.21
N ASP A 77 -17.68 -2.79 -4.18
CA ASP A 77 -17.88 -1.69 -5.12
C ASP A 77 -17.35 -1.97 -6.53
N SER A 78 -16.28 -2.74 -6.64
CA SER A 78 -15.62 -2.95 -7.93
C SER A 78 -14.68 -4.16 -7.92
N PRO A 79 -14.26 -4.66 -9.12
CA PRO A 79 -13.17 -5.62 -9.21
C PRO A 79 -11.86 -5.11 -8.60
N LEU A 80 -11.57 -3.81 -8.71
CA LEU A 80 -10.41 -3.19 -8.07
C LEU A 80 -10.48 -3.34 -6.55
N ALA A 81 -11.63 -3.06 -5.94
CA ALA A 81 -11.84 -3.23 -4.50
C ALA A 81 -11.61 -4.68 -4.06
N TYR A 82 -12.01 -5.66 -4.87
CA TYR A 82 -11.72 -7.07 -4.60
C TYR A 82 -10.23 -7.38 -4.62
N HIS A 83 -9.52 -6.97 -5.67
CA HIS A 83 -8.08 -7.24 -5.80
C HIS A 83 -7.26 -6.52 -4.73
N HIS A 84 -7.63 -5.27 -4.43
CA HIS A 84 -7.02 -4.48 -3.37
C HIS A 84 -7.24 -5.13 -1.99
N GLY A 85 -8.48 -5.49 -1.65
CA GLY A 85 -8.79 -6.16 -0.38
C GLY A 85 -8.07 -7.50 -0.22
N LYS A 86 -7.95 -8.28 -1.31
CA LYS A 86 -7.18 -9.52 -1.33
C LYS A 86 -5.69 -9.27 -1.08
N PHE A 87 -5.11 -8.29 -1.76
CA PHE A 87 -3.72 -7.90 -1.60
C PHE A 87 -3.42 -7.44 -0.16
N LEU A 88 -4.25 -6.56 0.38
CA LEU A 88 -4.11 -6.09 1.77
C LEU A 88 -4.15 -7.24 2.76
N ARG A 89 -5.06 -8.18 2.58
CA ARG A 89 -5.18 -9.34 3.47
C ARG A 89 -3.96 -10.25 3.42
N GLN A 90 -3.35 -10.41 2.25
CA GLN A 90 -2.18 -11.27 2.06
C GLN A 90 -0.88 -10.66 2.57
N HIS A 91 -0.73 -9.33 2.47
CA HIS A 91 0.54 -8.65 2.69
C HIS A 91 0.53 -7.66 3.85
N PHE A 92 -0.66 -7.22 4.29
CA PHE A 92 -0.85 -6.19 5.31
C PHE A 92 -1.91 -6.60 6.33
N GLU A 93 -1.77 -7.78 6.93
CA GLU A 93 -2.74 -8.32 7.90
C GLU A 93 -3.01 -7.37 9.09
N ARG A 94 -2.00 -6.57 9.48
CA ARG A 94 -2.09 -5.59 10.57
C ARG A 94 -2.51 -4.19 10.10
N GLY A 95 -2.92 -4.05 8.83
CA GLY A 95 -3.23 -2.79 8.19
C GLY A 95 -2.01 -2.10 7.57
N VAL A 96 -2.26 -1.06 6.78
CA VAL A 96 -1.24 -0.29 6.04
C VAL A 96 -0.66 0.89 6.85
N GLY A 97 -1.27 1.24 7.98
CA GLY A 97 -0.83 2.31 8.86
C GLY A 97 0.55 2.04 9.47
N PHE A 98 1.09 3.08 10.09
CA PHE A 98 2.29 3.00 10.89
C PHE A 98 1.91 3.12 12.38
N SER A 99 2.64 2.46 13.27
CA SER A 99 2.41 2.57 14.73
C SER A 99 2.80 3.95 15.26
N GLU A 100 2.36 4.31 16.45
CA GLU A 100 2.72 5.58 17.11
C GLU A 100 4.22 5.70 17.42
N ASP A 101 4.97 4.59 17.36
CA ASP A 101 6.42 4.54 17.57
C ASP A 101 7.22 5.24 16.45
N PHE A 102 6.57 5.59 15.33
CA PHE A 102 7.18 6.34 14.22
C PHE A 102 7.17 7.85 14.47
N ASN A 103 7.52 8.25 15.68
CA ASN A 103 7.66 9.66 16.00
C ASN A 103 8.97 10.22 15.46
N ILE A 104 8.86 11.28 14.65
CA ILE A 104 9.99 11.93 14.00
C ILE A 104 10.43 13.13 14.83
N ASP A 105 11.63 13.08 15.36
CA ASP A 105 12.28 14.28 15.90
C ASP A 105 12.86 15.13 14.76
N LEU A 106 12.01 15.97 14.18
CA LEU A 106 12.39 16.87 13.08
C LEU A 106 13.54 17.80 13.43
N ALA A 107 13.69 18.18 14.71
CA ALA A 107 14.79 19.07 15.13
C ALA A 107 16.13 18.34 15.12
N ALA A 108 16.18 17.10 15.62
CA ALA A 108 17.36 16.25 15.57
C ALA A 108 17.74 15.89 14.13
N TRP A 109 16.75 15.61 13.28
CA TRP A 109 16.97 15.34 11.86
C TRP A 109 17.55 16.53 11.12
N LYS A 110 16.96 17.71 11.35
CA LYS A 110 17.46 18.95 10.75
C LYS A 110 18.90 19.23 11.16
N ALA A 111 19.25 19.07 12.43
CA ALA A 111 20.60 19.25 12.92
C ALA A 111 21.62 18.28 12.26
N CYS A 112 21.21 17.04 11.99
CA CYS A 112 22.05 16.08 11.28
C CYS A 112 22.32 16.51 9.83
N ILE A 113 21.28 17.03 9.13
CA ILE A 113 21.36 17.45 7.73
C ILE A 113 22.11 18.78 7.59
N ASP A 114 21.91 19.72 8.52
CA ASP A 114 22.63 21.03 8.53
C ASP A 114 24.13 20.86 8.62
N GLY A 115 24.64 19.71 9.08
CA GLY A 115 26.06 19.35 9.08
C GLY A 115 26.61 18.86 7.74
N LEU A 116 25.76 18.61 6.74
CA LEU A 116 26.20 18.15 5.42
C LEU A 116 26.66 19.32 4.54
N SER A 117 27.65 19.06 3.68
CA SER A 117 28.12 20.06 2.70
C SER A 117 27.07 20.20 1.57
N THR A 118 26.75 21.46 1.22
CA THR A 118 25.86 21.75 0.11
C THR A 118 26.63 21.79 -1.21
N ALA A 119 26.20 20.96 -2.19
CA ALA A 119 26.77 21.01 -3.53
C ALA A 119 26.18 22.20 -4.33
N PRO A 120 27.00 23.02 -5.00
CA PRO A 120 26.53 24.19 -5.76
C PRO A 120 25.99 23.77 -7.15
N VAL A 121 25.03 22.86 -7.18
CA VAL A 121 24.45 22.36 -8.42
C VAL A 121 22.99 22.78 -8.53
N ARG A 122 22.48 22.87 -9.77
CA ARG A 122 21.06 23.03 -10.05
C ARG A 122 20.52 21.67 -10.52
N ALA A 123 19.87 20.97 -9.62
CA ALA A 123 19.27 19.69 -9.93
C ALA A 123 17.84 19.86 -10.49
N PHE A 124 17.41 18.90 -11.30
CA PHE A 124 16.05 18.79 -11.85
C PHE A 124 15.66 17.32 -11.84
N SER A 125 14.40 17.05 -11.61
CA SER A 125 13.81 15.71 -11.75
C SER A 125 13.03 15.59 -13.07
N ILE A 126 12.78 14.36 -13.49
CA ILE A 126 11.99 14.03 -14.69
C ILE A 126 10.80 13.17 -14.23
N ASP A 127 9.80 13.84 -13.70
CA ASP A 127 8.61 13.22 -13.11
C ASP A 127 7.33 13.79 -13.74
N ASP A 128 6.23 13.06 -13.58
CA ASP A 128 4.91 13.59 -13.91
C ASP A 128 4.52 14.73 -12.98
N ALA A 129 3.76 15.69 -13.48
CA ALA A 129 3.35 16.89 -12.73
C ALA A 129 2.58 16.60 -11.42
N GLY A 130 2.04 15.40 -11.27
CA GLY A 130 1.32 14.92 -10.07
C GLY A 130 2.18 14.12 -9.11
N THR A 131 3.47 13.92 -9.38
CA THR A 131 4.36 13.14 -8.50
C THR A 131 4.55 13.86 -7.16
N THR A 132 4.30 13.14 -6.07
CA THR A 132 4.40 13.67 -4.69
C THR A 132 5.62 13.14 -3.94
N GLU A 133 6.41 12.27 -4.56
CA GLU A 133 7.56 11.58 -3.97
C GLU A 133 8.65 11.54 -5.03
N ILE A 134 9.57 12.50 -4.95
CA ILE A 134 10.67 12.66 -5.91
C ILE A 134 11.92 12.04 -5.30
N ASP A 135 12.31 10.89 -5.82
CA ASP A 135 13.39 10.07 -5.26
C ASP A 135 14.72 10.29 -5.99
N ASP A 136 14.69 10.74 -7.23
CA ASP A 136 15.88 10.97 -8.03
C ASP A 136 15.86 12.31 -8.79
N ALA A 137 17.03 12.86 -9.00
CA ALA A 137 17.25 14.07 -9.76
C ALA A 137 18.59 14.03 -10.48
N LEU A 138 18.71 14.82 -11.51
CA LEU A 138 19.92 14.99 -12.29
C LEU A 138 20.43 16.43 -12.18
N SER A 139 21.74 16.62 -12.32
CA SER A 139 22.32 17.93 -12.58
C SER A 139 23.33 17.85 -13.71
N LEU A 140 23.47 18.93 -14.47
CA LEU A 140 24.43 19.03 -15.55
C LEU A 140 25.20 20.34 -15.42
N THR A 141 26.52 20.27 -15.22
CA THR A 141 27.38 21.40 -15.05
C THR A 141 28.44 21.41 -16.16
N PRO A 142 28.54 22.45 -16.97
CA PRO A 142 29.65 22.59 -17.94
C PRO A 142 31.00 22.59 -17.23
N ILE A 143 31.95 21.85 -17.79
CA ILE A 143 33.37 21.85 -17.38
C ILE A 143 34.26 22.21 -18.57
N GLU A 144 35.58 22.10 -18.46
CA GLU A 144 36.52 22.46 -19.52
C GLU A 144 36.32 21.62 -20.79
N ASP A 145 36.84 22.08 -21.93
CA ASP A 145 36.88 21.42 -23.23
C ASP A 145 35.50 21.03 -23.83
N GLY A 146 34.44 21.71 -23.42
CA GLY A 146 33.09 21.42 -23.92
C GLY A 146 32.48 20.14 -23.35
N HIS A 147 33.02 19.65 -22.27
CA HIS A 147 32.53 18.53 -21.50
C HIS A 147 31.54 18.96 -20.42
N TYR A 148 30.87 17.98 -19.81
CA TYR A 148 29.86 18.22 -18.76
C TYR A 148 30.08 17.26 -17.60
N ARG A 149 29.88 17.75 -16.39
CA ARG A 149 29.73 16.93 -15.20
C ARG A 149 28.24 16.63 -14.99
N LEU A 150 27.87 15.38 -15.15
CA LEU A 150 26.54 14.86 -14.84
C LEU A 150 26.53 14.44 -13.37
N GLY A 151 25.63 15.00 -12.58
CA GLY A 151 25.30 14.53 -11.24
C GLY A 151 24.03 13.70 -11.25
N ILE A 152 24.05 12.58 -10.54
CA ILE A 152 22.91 11.72 -10.28
C ILE A 152 22.67 11.78 -8.77
N HIS A 153 21.51 12.24 -8.36
CA HIS A 153 21.18 12.53 -6.98
C HIS A 153 20.00 11.64 -6.57
N ILE A 154 20.18 10.88 -5.51
CA ILE A 154 19.14 9.97 -4.98
C ILE A 154 18.80 10.46 -3.57
N ALA A 155 17.52 10.60 -3.27
CA ALA A 155 17.02 10.92 -1.94
C ALA A 155 17.64 9.98 -0.89
N ALA A 156 18.06 10.53 0.24
CA ALA A 156 18.89 9.82 1.20
C ALA A 156 18.17 9.51 2.54
N PRO A 157 17.00 8.83 2.56
CA PRO A 157 16.32 8.50 3.79
C PRO A 157 17.16 7.64 4.74
N GLY A 158 18.06 6.82 4.21
CA GLY A 158 18.98 6.00 4.99
C GLY A 158 19.94 6.78 5.91
N LEU A 159 20.09 8.11 5.76
CA LEU A 159 20.89 8.93 6.67
C LEU A 159 20.34 8.91 8.11
N LEU A 160 19.04 8.75 8.27
CA LEU A 160 18.37 8.84 9.56
C LEU A 160 17.74 7.50 10.01
N ILE A 161 17.85 6.47 9.19
CA ILE A 161 17.41 5.11 9.52
C ILE A 161 18.61 4.33 10.05
N GLN A 162 18.49 3.85 11.28
CA GLN A 162 19.50 2.97 11.86
C GLN A 162 19.09 1.52 11.66
N LYS A 163 20.09 0.65 11.53
CA LYS A 163 19.83 -0.79 11.44
C LYS A 163 19.05 -1.26 12.65
N ASP A 164 17.97 -2.00 12.38
CA ASP A 164 17.06 -2.61 13.36
C ASP A 164 16.18 -1.60 14.15
N ASP A 165 16.18 -0.32 13.79
CA ASP A 165 15.19 0.63 14.31
C ASP A 165 13.78 0.37 13.72
N PRO A 166 12.71 0.99 14.23
CA PRO A 166 11.36 0.79 13.71
C PRO A 166 11.20 1.10 12.21
N PHE A 167 11.91 2.13 11.72
CA PHE A 167 11.86 2.51 10.29
C PHE A 167 12.52 1.45 9.41
N ASP A 168 13.70 0.94 9.81
CA ASP A 168 14.40 -0.12 9.10
C ASP A 168 13.59 -1.42 9.10
N GLN A 169 12.96 -1.78 10.22
CA GLN A 169 12.14 -2.98 10.31
C GLN A 169 10.93 -2.91 9.37
N VAL A 170 10.21 -1.79 9.33
CA VAL A 170 9.05 -1.64 8.45
C VAL A 170 9.46 -1.53 6.99
N ALA A 171 10.55 -0.82 6.69
CA ALA A 171 11.06 -0.71 5.33
C ALA A 171 11.50 -2.06 4.78
N ARG A 172 12.19 -2.88 5.57
CA ARG A 172 12.55 -4.26 5.19
C ARG A 172 11.34 -5.16 5.00
N GLN A 173 10.28 -4.98 5.79
CA GLN A 173 9.05 -5.76 5.66
C GLN A 173 8.26 -5.36 4.41
N ARG A 174 8.19 -4.07 4.10
CA ARG A 174 7.42 -3.55 2.95
C ARG A 174 8.20 -3.62 1.64
N MET A 175 9.53 -3.47 1.68
CA MET A 175 10.49 -3.56 0.57
C MET A 175 10.38 -2.46 -0.49
N SER A 176 9.19 -1.90 -0.72
CA SER A 176 8.94 -0.83 -1.69
C SER A 176 7.62 -0.12 -1.40
N THR A 177 7.42 1.03 -2.02
CA THR A 177 6.09 1.63 -2.18
C THR A 177 5.31 0.81 -3.20
N VAL A 178 4.04 0.48 -2.89
CA VAL A 178 3.15 -0.25 -3.78
C VAL A 178 2.15 0.72 -4.38
N TYR A 179 2.09 0.77 -5.71
CA TYR A 179 1.20 1.66 -6.45
C TYR A 179 0.00 0.89 -7.00
N PHE A 180 -1.20 1.49 -6.87
CA PHE A 180 -2.43 1.01 -7.52
C PHE A 180 -3.12 2.16 -8.25
N PRO A 181 -4.11 1.88 -9.10
CA PRO A 181 -4.92 2.93 -9.68
C PRO A 181 -5.60 3.80 -8.60
N GLY A 182 -5.16 5.06 -8.49
CA GLY A 182 -5.75 6.05 -7.59
C GLY A 182 -5.25 6.04 -6.13
N ASP A 183 -4.28 5.14 -5.76
CA ASP A 183 -3.75 5.06 -4.40
C ASP A 183 -2.34 4.48 -4.36
N LYS A 184 -1.66 4.61 -3.22
CA LYS A 184 -0.37 3.96 -2.95
C LYS A 184 -0.25 3.55 -1.47
N ILE A 185 0.54 2.52 -1.22
CA ILE A 185 0.99 2.16 0.14
C ILE A 185 2.49 2.45 0.20
N THR A 186 2.87 3.45 0.97
CA THR A 186 4.25 3.89 1.08
C THR A 186 5.11 2.91 1.90
N MET A 187 6.39 2.79 1.55
CA MET A 187 7.36 2.00 2.31
C MET A 187 7.65 2.61 3.68
N LEU A 188 7.71 3.93 3.75
CA LEU A 188 7.97 4.72 4.94
C LEU A 188 6.80 5.67 5.22
N PRO A 189 6.65 6.22 6.46
CA PRO A 189 5.61 7.18 6.78
C PRO A 189 5.67 8.42 5.87
N ASP A 190 4.50 9.00 5.55
CA ASP A 190 4.41 10.18 4.66
C ASP A 190 5.25 11.36 5.15
N SER A 191 5.33 11.57 6.46
CA SER A 191 6.19 12.60 7.06
C SER A 191 7.68 12.38 6.74
N PHE A 192 8.11 11.13 6.67
CA PHE A 192 9.47 10.75 6.29
C PHE A 192 9.71 10.98 4.79
N VAL A 193 8.76 10.52 3.98
CA VAL A 193 8.78 10.72 2.53
C VAL A 193 8.88 12.21 2.18
N HIS A 194 8.00 13.04 2.74
CA HIS A 194 8.01 14.49 2.50
C HIS A 194 9.29 15.20 2.97
N PHE A 195 9.95 14.67 3.99
CA PHE A 195 11.20 15.26 4.49
C PHE A 195 12.35 15.03 3.51
N PHE A 196 12.42 13.86 2.87
CA PHE A 196 13.49 13.46 1.98
C PHE A 196 13.20 13.66 0.49
N SER A 197 11.95 13.90 0.11
CA SER A 197 11.59 14.17 -1.29
C SER A 197 12.40 15.33 -1.86
N LEU A 198 12.95 15.16 -3.05
CA LEU A 198 13.78 16.14 -3.76
C LEU A 198 12.92 17.26 -4.38
N ASP A 199 12.07 17.86 -3.56
CA ASP A 199 11.11 18.87 -3.98
C ASP A 199 11.74 20.12 -4.55
N GLN A 200 11.09 20.71 -5.53
CA GLN A 200 11.54 21.95 -6.16
C GLN A 200 11.69 23.10 -5.14
N GLY A 201 12.81 23.81 -5.24
CA GLY A 201 13.09 24.98 -4.40
C GLY A 201 13.57 24.67 -2.99
N LYS A 202 13.82 23.40 -2.69
CA LYS A 202 14.41 22.97 -1.40
C LYS A 202 15.87 22.54 -1.56
N VAL A 203 16.62 22.61 -0.46
CA VAL A 203 17.91 21.93 -0.31
C VAL A 203 17.61 20.61 0.40
N CYS A 204 17.82 19.51 -0.30
CA CYS A 204 17.48 18.18 0.16
C CYS A 204 18.72 17.32 0.34
N PRO A 205 18.76 16.42 1.36
CA PRO A 205 19.85 15.48 1.52
C PRO A 205 19.78 14.41 0.44
N ALA A 206 20.88 14.19 -0.26
CA ALA A 206 20.98 13.23 -1.34
C ALA A 206 22.31 12.49 -1.32
N VAL A 207 22.30 11.23 -1.74
CA VAL A 207 23.51 10.54 -2.18
C VAL A 207 23.75 10.92 -3.63
N SER A 208 24.92 11.46 -3.92
CA SER A 208 25.23 12.00 -5.25
C SER A 208 26.42 11.29 -5.87
N LEU A 209 26.24 10.81 -7.09
CA LEU A 209 27.29 10.30 -7.96
C LEU A 209 27.55 11.32 -9.06
N TYR A 210 28.82 11.58 -9.35
CA TYR A 210 29.22 12.48 -10.43
C TYR A 210 30.03 11.70 -11.46
N VAL A 211 29.76 11.95 -12.74
CA VAL A 211 30.52 11.41 -13.88
C VAL A 211 30.76 12.53 -14.88
N ASP A 212 31.90 12.51 -15.51
CA ASP A 212 32.22 13.47 -16.58
C ASP A 212 31.90 12.83 -17.95
N ILE A 213 31.22 13.60 -18.82
CA ILE A 213 30.76 13.16 -20.13
C ILE A 213 31.15 14.18 -21.20
N ASN A 214 31.36 13.73 -22.43
CA ASN A 214 31.51 14.60 -23.59
C ASN A 214 30.14 15.09 -24.12
N ALA A 215 30.15 15.94 -25.14
CA ALA A 215 28.93 16.48 -25.75
C ALA A 215 28.02 15.39 -26.42
N ALA A 216 28.55 14.20 -26.69
CA ALA A 216 27.80 13.06 -27.22
C ALA A 216 27.20 12.19 -26.10
N GLY A 217 27.48 12.49 -24.81
CA GLY A 217 27.01 11.72 -23.65
C GLY A 217 27.89 10.50 -23.35
N GLU A 218 29.07 10.38 -23.92
CA GLU A 218 30.01 9.30 -23.65
C GLU A 218 30.81 9.62 -22.38
N LEU A 219 31.00 8.60 -21.52
CA LEU A 219 31.80 8.73 -20.31
C LEU A 219 33.26 9.08 -20.63
N LEU A 220 33.82 9.95 -19.84
CA LEU A 220 35.27 10.27 -19.87
C LEU A 220 35.94 9.42 -18.79
N ASP A 221 37.18 8.97 -19.08
CA ASP A 221 38.02 8.18 -18.16
C ASP A 221 38.54 9.03 -16.98
#